data_f9ae750c8315ba427858199568ab5c6a
#
_entry.id   f9ae750c8315ba427858199568ab5c6a
#
_cell.length_a   1.000
_cell.length_b   1.000
_cell.length_c   1.000
_cell.angle_alpha   90.00
_cell.angle_beta   90.00
_cell.angle_gamma   90.00
#
_symmetry.space_group_name_H-M   'P 1'
#
loop_
_entity.id
_entity.type
_entity.pdbx_description
1 polymer ?
#
loop_
_entity_poly.entity_id
_entity_poly.type
_entity_poly.pdbx_seq_one_letter_code
_entity_poly.pdbx_strand_id
1 'polypeptide(L)'
;MGTGSVDDCELTLPAAFWLPMDERGIPSGPPATVEGAPCDFRKTRTIGTSRLDHALTGLDRDGDGRAWMHLTGDGSAETGIRLWAGEGYGWLQVFTGGPVDPGRRRKALAVEPMTCPPNAFVTAEDLLVLEPGEEVTHTWGIKAS
;
A
#
# COMPACT_ATOMS: atom_id res chain seq x y z
N MET A 1 19.29 -14.40 1.50
CA MET A 1 18.21 -13.69 2.20
C MET A 1 18.87 -12.60 3.01
N GLY A 2 18.63 -11.34 2.64
CA GLY A 2 19.22 -10.22 3.35
C GLY A 2 18.70 -10.17 4.79
N THR A 3 19.59 -10.04 5.74
CA THR A 3 19.29 -9.72 7.14
C THR A 3 18.93 -8.23 7.29
N GLY A 4 18.63 -7.57 6.18
CA GLY A 4 18.44 -6.14 6.07
C GLY A 4 17.11 -5.64 6.63
N SER A 5 17.07 -4.36 6.93
CA SER A 5 15.88 -3.57 7.19
C SER A 5 15.22 -3.21 5.87
N VAL A 6 13.90 -2.96 5.87
CA VAL A 6 13.23 -2.33 4.72
C VAL A 6 13.74 -0.91 4.45
N ASP A 7 14.50 -0.35 5.37
CA ASP A 7 15.07 0.98 5.25
C ASP A 7 15.99 1.11 4.02
N ASP A 8 16.71 0.02 3.69
CA ASP A 8 17.66 -0.03 2.58
C ASP A 8 16.97 -0.34 1.23
N CYS A 9 15.68 -0.65 1.26
CA CYS A 9 14.93 -0.98 0.06
C CYS A 9 14.42 0.28 -0.66
N GLU A 10 14.32 0.18 -1.98
CA GLU A 10 13.63 1.18 -2.80
C GLU A 10 12.18 0.75 -3.03
N LEU A 11 11.27 1.72 -2.96
CA LEU A 11 9.84 1.51 -3.11
C LEU A 11 9.27 2.42 -4.20
N THR A 12 8.32 1.86 -4.95
CA THR A 12 7.44 2.64 -5.84
C THR A 12 6.00 2.25 -5.55
N LEU A 13 5.11 3.25 -5.39
CA LEU A 13 3.69 3.06 -5.17
C LEU A 13 2.88 3.83 -6.22
N PRO A 14 1.83 3.23 -6.79
CA PRO A 14 1.05 3.82 -7.87
C PRO A 14 -0.09 4.73 -7.36
N ALA A 15 0.04 5.38 -6.21
CA ALA A 15 -1.04 6.09 -5.54
C ALA A 15 -0.88 7.61 -5.61
N ALA A 16 -1.94 8.32 -5.94
CA ALA A 16 -1.98 9.78 -6.00
C ALA A 16 -2.44 10.45 -4.70
N PHE A 17 -3.18 9.71 -3.85
CA PHE A 17 -3.78 10.23 -2.62
C PHE A 17 -3.53 9.30 -1.44
N TRP A 18 -3.56 9.87 -0.25
CA TRP A 18 -3.53 9.15 1.03
C TRP A 18 -4.65 9.64 1.94
N LEU A 19 -5.12 8.76 2.83
CA LEU A 19 -6.19 9.06 3.77
C LEU A 19 -5.57 9.51 5.10
N PRO A 20 -5.77 10.78 5.51
CA PRO A 20 -5.32 11.25 6.82
C PRO A 20 -6.03 10.51 7.95
N MET A 21 -5.26 10.09 8.96
CA MET A 21 -5.75 9.34 10.12
C MET A 21 -5.48 10.10 11.41
N ASP A 22 -6.35 9.93 12.40
CA ASP A 22 -6.10 10.35 13.78
C ASP A 22 -5.17 9.35 14.51
N GLU A 23 -4.84 9.63 15.78
CA GLU A 23 -3.96 8.79 16.60
C GLU A 23 -4.51 7.37 16.85
N ARG A 24 -5.79 7.15 16.63
CA ARG A 24 -6.47 5.84 16.76
C ARG A 24 -6.53 5.07 15.43
N GLY A 25 -6.00 5.65 14.33
CA GLY A 25 -6.11 5.08 13.00
C GLY A 25 -7.51 5.23 12.38
N ILE A 26 -8.28 6.24 12.81
CA ILE A 26 -9.58 6.57 12.23
C ILE A 26 -9.39 7.72 11.23
N PRO A 27 -10.00 7.64 10.04
CA PRO A 27 -9.94 8.73 9.08
C PRO A 27 -10.39 10.07 9.67
N SER A 28 -9.57 11.10 9.51
CA SER A 28 -9.79 12.44 10.07
C SER A 28 -10.18 13.50 9.03
N GLY A 29 -10.27 13.10 7.77
CA GLY A 29 -10.65 13.99 6.66
C GLY A 29 -10.69 13.24 5.32
N PRO A 30 -10.99 13.94 4.22
CA PRO A 30 -10.97 13.32 2.89
C PRO A 30 -9.55 12.98 2.46
N PRO A 31 -9.40 12.12 1.42
CA PRO A 31 -8.09 11.83 0.84
C PRO A 31 -7.36 13.12 0.41
N ALA A 32 -6.08 13.22 0.78
CA ALA A 32 -5.17 14.30 0.43
C ALA A 32 -4.14 13.84 -0.60
N THR A 33 -3.59 14.76 -1.41
CA THR A 33 -2.53 14.43 -2.36
C THR A 33 -1.29 13.90 -1.63
N VAL A 34 -0.64 12.89 -2.22
CA VAL A 34 0.65 12.40 -1.71
C VAL A 34 1.80 13.37 -2.00
N GLU A 35 1.60 14.35 -2.90
CA GLU A 35 2.64 15.29 -3.30
C GLU A 35 3.21 16.05 -2.10
N GLY A 36 4.52 15.86 -1.87
CA GLY A 36 5.21 16.44 -0.73
C GLY A 36 4.96 15.75 0.61
N ALA A 37 4.10 14.72 0.66
CA ALA A 37 3.87 13.93 1.87
C ALA A 37 4.96 12.87 2.08
N PRO A 38 5.19 12.41 3.32
CA PRO A 38 6.16 11.33 3.60
C PRO A 38 5.87 10.02 2.87
N CYS A 39 4.62 9.80 2.47
CA CYS A 39 4.16 8.62 1.72
C CYS A 39 4.18 8.80 0.19
N ASP A 40 4.76 9.89 -0.34
CA ASP A 40 4.93 10.05 -1.78
C ASP A 40 6.05 9.14 -2.31
N PHE A 41 5.64 8.01 -2.87
CA PHE A 41 6.49 7.02 -3.53
C PHE A 41 6.09 6.81 -5.00
N ARG A 42 5.46 7.79 -5.64
CA ARG A 42 5.13 7.73 -7.08
C ARG A 42 6.39 7.63 -7.96
N LYS A 43 7.49 8.17 -7.47
CA LYS A 43 8.82 7.95 -8.02
C LYS A 43 9.59 7.01 -7.10
N THR A 44 10.33 6.07 -7.70
CA THR A 44 11.19 5.15 -6.95
C THR A 44 12.13 5.92 -6.03
N ARG A 45 12.12 5.58 -4.76
CA ARG A 45 13.06 6.10 -3.77
C ARG A 45 13.26 5.13 -2.62
N THR A 46 14.38 5.28 -1.93
CA THR A 46 14.68 4.53 -0.71
C THR A 46 13.64 4.81 0.37
N ILE A 47 13.19 3.78 1.07
CA ILE A 47 12.28 3.90 2.21
C ILE A 47 12.94 4.71 3.33
N GLY A 48 14.21 4.43 3.62
CA GLY A 48 14.98 5.15 4.62
C GLY A 48 14.26 5.12 5.99
N THR A 49 14.22 6.28 6.62
CA THR A 49 13.54 6.46 7.92
C THR A 49 12.03 6.71 7.80
N SER A 50 11.46 6.69 6.57
CA SER A 50 10.02 6.89 6.37
C SER A 50 9.21 5.88 7.17
N ARG A 51 8.24 6.37 7.93
CA ARG A 51 7.29 5.55 8.67
C ARG A 51 5.99 5.55 7.89
N LEU A 52 5.69 4.42 7.25
CA LEU A 52 4.44 4.23 6.54
C LEU A 52 3.49 3.43 7.43
N ASP A 53 2.30 3.95 7.56
CA ASP A 53 1.09 3.33 8.07
C ASP A 53 -0.07 4.10 7.44
N HIS A 54 -0.24 3.91 6.12
CA HIS A 54 -1.07 4.79 5.32
C HIS A 54 -1.99 3.98 4.41
N ALA A 55 -3.27 4.36 4.41
CA ALA A 55 -4.22 3.95 3.37
C ALA A 55 -4.06 4.91 2.18
N LEU A 56 -3.82 4.34 1.01
CA LEU A 56 -3.52 5.05 -0.23
C LEU A 56 -4.57 4.73 -1.29
N THR A 57 -4.91 5.70 -2.14
CA THR A 57 -5.89 5.55 -3.21
C THR A 57 -5.53 6.38 -4.45
N GLY A 58 -6.41 6.41 -5.46
CA GLY A 58 -6.11 7.04 -6.75
C GLY A 58 -4.99 6.28 -7.45
N LEU A 59 -5.16 4.95 -7.54
CA LEU A 59 -4.14 4.05 -8.07
C LEU A 59 -4.00 4.19 -9.57
N ASP A 60 -2.78 4.50 -10.03
CA ASP A 60 -2.42 4.45 -11.44
C ASP A 60 -2.37 3.00 -11.92
N ARG A 61 -2.97 2.73 -13.10
CA ARG A 61 -3.13 1.37 -13.61
C ARG A 61 -2.58 1.24 -15.02
N ASP A 62 -2.03 0.08 -15.30
CA ASP A 62 -1.62 -0.31 -16.66
C ASP A 62 -2.84 -0.63 -17.57
N GLY A 63 -2.54 -0.98 -18.82
CA GLY A 63 -3.55 -1.33 -19.82
C GLY A 63 -4.38 -2.58 -19.48
N ASP A 64 -3.94 -3.39 -18.52
CA ASP A 64 -4.64 -4.57 -18.00
C ASP A 64 -5.44 -4.27 -16.71
N GLY A 65 -5.53 -3.00 -16.31
CA GLY A 65 -6.22 -2.55 -15.10
C GLY A 65 -5.48 -2.86 -13.80
N ARG A 66 -4.18 -3.17 -13.85
CA ARG A 66 -3.36 -3.53 -12.70
C ARG A 66 -2.61 -2.33 -12.15
N ALA A 67 -2.73 -2.09 -10.85
CA ALA A 67 -1.90 -1.14 -10.13
C ALA A 67 -0.67 -1.87 -9.57
N TRP A 68 0.53 -1.43 -9.96
CA TRP A 68 1.77 -2.11 -9.62
C TRP A 68 2.56 -1.40 -8.53
N MET A 69 2.92 -2.13 -7.50
CA MET A 69 3.88 -1.76 -6.47
C MET A 69 5.19 -2.49 -6.69
N HIS A 70 6.30 -1.78 -6.51
CA HIS A 70 7.64 -2.35 -6.69
C HIS A 70 8.45 -2.14 -5.42
N LEU A 71 9.06 -3.21 -4.94
CA LEU A 71 10.02 -3.18 -3.84
C LEU A 71 11.29 -3.86 -4.33
N THR A 72 12.41 -3.12 -4.35
CA THR A 72 13.72 -3.67 -4.71
C THR A 72 14.63 -3.66 -3.49
N GLY A 73 15.44 -4.70 -3.31
CA GLY A 73 16.46 -4.74 -2.27
C GLY A 73 17.71 -3.99 -2.71
N ASP A 74 18.39 -3.36 -1.78
CA ASP A 74 19.77 -2.82 -1.87
C ASP A 74 20.15 -2.06 -3.17
N GLY A 75 19.18 -1.45 -3.85
CA GLY A 75 19.45 -0.71 -5.09
C GLY A 75 19.73 -1.57 -6.33
N SER A 76 19.63 -2.90 -6.22
CA SER A 76 19.74 -3.81 -7.36
C SER A 76 18.38 -4.00 -8.02
N ALA A 77 18.22 -3.53 -9.26
CA ALA A 77 17.01 -3.74 -10.05
C ALA A 77 16.75 -5.24 -10.37
N GLU A 78 17.74 -6.10 -10.15
CA GLU A 78 17.68 -7.53 -10.47
C GLU A 78 17.06 -8.38 -9.36
N THR A 79 16.91 -7.85 -8.14
CA THR A 79 16.34 -8.56 -7.00
C THR A 79 15.22 -7.77 -6.39
N GLY A 80 14.02 -7.95 -6.88
CA GLY A 80 12.86 -7.22 -6.41
C GLY A 80 11.60 -8.07 -6.36
N ILE A 81 10.59 -7.50 -5.75
CA ILE A 81 9.23 -8.03 -5.71
C ILE A 81 8.30 -6.99 -6.32
N ARG A 82 7.45 -7.44 -7.20
CA ARG A 82 6.32 -6.68 -7.71
C ARG A 82 5.03 -7.27 -7.17
N LEU A 83 4.20 -6.42 -6.61
CA LEU A 83 2.83 -6.78 -6.25
C LEU A 83 1.89 -6.00 -7.16
N TRP A 84 0.82 -6.62 -7.62
CA TRP A 84 -0.23 -5.92 -8.36
C TRP A 84 -1.58 -6.14 -7.72
N ALA A 85 -2.43 -5.11 -7.80
CA ALA A 85 -3.82 -5.13 -7.41
C ALA A 85 -4.69 -4.90 -8.65
N GLY A 86 -5.68 -5.76 -8.88
CA GLY A 86 -6.66 -5.61 -9.96
C GLY A 86 -7.68 -4.51 -9.68
N GLU A 87 -8.57 -4.25 -10.63
CA GLU A 87 -9.54 -3.14 -10.60
C GLU A 87 -10.46 -3.13 -9.38
N GLY A 88 -10.77 -4.29 -8.80
CA GLY A 88 -11.61 -4.39 -7.61
C GLY A 88 -11.00 -3.83 -6.33
N TYR A 89 -9.71 -3.49 -6.34
CA TYR A 89 -9.01 -2.91 -5.20
C TYR A 89 -8.76 -1.43 -5.45
N GLY A 90 -9.56 -0.56 -4.84
CA GLY A 90 -9.42 0.90 -4.94
C GLY A 90 -8.36 1.48 -4.00
N TRP A 91 -7.93 0.70 -3.01
CA TRP A 91 -7.10 1.14 -1.90
C TRP A 91 -5.93 0.19 -1.66
N LEU A 92 -4.88 0.73 -1.03
CA LEU A 92 -3.72 -0.01 -0.53
C LEU A 92 -3.42 0.45 0.89
N GLN A 93 -3.27 -0.49 1.84
CA GLN A 93 -2.58 -0.18 3.09
C GLN A 93 -1.11 -0.50 2.95
N VAL A 94 -0.26 0.42 3.35
CA VAL A 94 1.20 0.24 3.34
C VAL A 94 1.75 0.49 4.73
N PHE A 95 2.49 -0.51 5.26
CA PHE A 95 2.97 -0.46 6.63
C PHE A 95 4.42 -0.95 6.76
N THR A 96 5.28 -0.13 7.38
CA THR A 96 6.72 -0.41 7.55
C THR A 96 7.08 -1.09 8.88
N GLY A 97 6.09 -1.49 9.68
CA GLY A 97 6.34 -2.25 10.91
C GLY A 97 6.97 -1.44 12.05
N GLY A 98 6.71 -0.13 12.14
CA GLY A 98 7.28 0.73 13.19
C GLY A 98 6.92 0.33 14.63
N PRO A 99 5.65 0.09 14.96
CA PRO A 99 5.21 -0.23 16.33
C PRO A 99 5.29 -1.71 16.74
N VAL A 100 5.80 -2.60 15.88
CA VAL A 100 5.92 -4.01 16.22
C VAL A 100 7.08 -4.28 17.19
N ASP A 101 7.14 -5.52 17.72
CA ASP A 101 8.23 -6.00 18.60
C ASP A 101 9.60 -5.55 18.06
N PRO A 102 10.50 -5.04 18.92
CA PRO A 102 11.84 -4.57 18.54
C PRO A 102 12.64 -5.53 17.66
N GLY A 103 12.51 -6.85 17.89
CA GLY A 103 13.19 -7.88 17.09
C GLY A 103 12.65 -8.05 15.67
N ARG A 104 11.43 -7.56 15.39
CA ARG A 104 10.74 -7.65 14.11
C ARG A 104 10.57 -6.31 13.42
N ARG A 105 10.89 -5.22 14.11
CA ARG A 105 10.68 -3.85 13.64
C ARG A 105 11.40 -3.61 12.34
N ARG A 106 10.67 -3.10 11.34
CA ARG A 106 11.19 -2.71 10.03
C ARG A 106 11.93 -3.82 9.25
N LYS A 107 11.56 -5.08 9.47
CA LYS A 107 12.12 -6.23 8.73
C LYS A 107 11.27 -6.67 7.55
N ALA A 108 10.09 -6.09 7.39
CA ALA A 108 9.17 -6.37 6.30
C ALA A 108 8.34 -5.12 5.98
N LEU A 109 7.92 -5.02 4.73
CA LEU A 109 6.90 -4.09 4.27
C LEU A 109 5.61 -4.88 4.07
N ALA A 110 4.52 -4.47 4.72
CA ALA A 110 3.20 -4.95 4.37
C ALA A 110 2.62 -4.03 3.28
N VAL A 111 2.05 -4.64 2.24
CA VAL A 111 1.27 -3.96 1.21
C VAL A 111 0.00 -4.76 1.01
N GLU A 112 -1.12 -4.18 1.37
CA GLU A 112 -2.40 -4.86 1.48
C GLU A 112 -3.40 -4.23 0.51
N PRO A 113 -3.75 -4.90 -0.60
CA PRO A 113 -4.84 -4.46 -1.46
C PRO A 113 -6.17 -4.50 -0.71
N MET A 114 -6.89 -3.38 -0.73
CA MET A 114 -8.18 -3.24 -0.05
C MET A 114 -9.27 -2.81 -1.02
N THR A 115 -10.50 -3.30 -0.81
CA THR A 115 -11.68 -2.93 -1.60
C THR A 115 -12.27 -1.59 -1.13
N CYS A 116 -12.11 -1.26 0.14
CA CYS A 116 -12.63 -0.05 0.76
C CYS A 116 -11.61 0.54 1.76
N PRO A 117 -11.75 1.82 2.14
CA PRO A 117 -10.85 2.46 3.11
C PRO A 117 -11.08 1.96 4.53
N PRO A 118 -10.17 2.27 5.47
CA PRO A 118 -10.43 2.14 6.90
C PRO A 118 -11.72 2.85 7.32
N ASN A 119 -12.43 2.29 8.29
CA ASN A 119 -13.71 2.80 8.83
C ASN A 119 -14.90 2.72 7.85
N ALA A 120 -14.80 1.98 6.76
CA ALA A 120 -15.86 1.86 5.75
C ALA A 120 -17.18 1.29 6.30
N PHE A 121 -17.14 0.46 7.35
CA PHE A 121 -18.36 -0.02 8.01
C PHE A 121 -19.18 1.09 8.67
N VAL A 122 -18.58 2.25 8.93
CA VAL A 122 -19.26 3.43 9.49
C VAL A 122 -19.62 4.42 8.38
N THR A 123 -18.71 4.64 7.44
CA THR A 123 -18.86 5.66 6.39
C THR A 123 -19.63 5.16 5.18
N ALA A 124 -19.66 3.85 4.97
CA ALA A 124 -20.11 3.17 3.76
C ALA A 124 -19.31 3.53 2.47
N GLU A 125 -18.18 4.24 2.62
CA GLU A 125 -17.33 4.62 1.50
C GLU A 125 -16.71 3.37 0.87
N ASP A 126 -16.93 3.18 -0.44
CA ASP A 126 -16.47 2.03 -1.25
C ASP A 126 -16.79 0.65 -0.63
N LEU A 127 -17.72 0.60 0.32
CA LEU A 127 -18.10 -0.64 0.98
C LEU A 127 -18.84 -1.56 0.01
N LEU A 128 -18.23 -2.70 -0.26
CA LEU A 128 -18.87 -3.74 -1.06
C LEU A 128 -19.93 -4.47 -0.23
N VAL A 129 -21.19 -4.40 -0.68
CA VAL A 129 -22.30 -5.10 -0.08
C VAL A 129 -22.80 -6.15 -1.05
N LEU A 130 -22.93 -7.40 -0.60
CA LEU A 130 -23.44 -8.52 -1.40
C LEU A 130 -24.80 -8.96 -0.87
N GLU A 131 -25.78 -9.08 -1.76
CA GLU A 131 -27.05 -9.70 -1.46
C GLU A 131 -26.92 -11.24 -1.38
N PRO A 132 -27.84 -11.94 -0.72
CA PRO A 132 -27.80 -13.39 -0.65
C PRO A 132 -27.74 -14.05 -2.03
N GLY A 133 -26.69 -14.82 -2.29
CA GLY A 133 -26.46 -15.49 -3.56
C GLY A 133 -25.62 -14.71 -4.57
N GLU A 134 -25.25 -13.47 -4.26
CA GLU A 134 -24.28 -12.72 -5.06
C GLU A 134 -22.84 -13.16 -4.77
N GLU A 135 -22.01 -13.07 -5.79
CA GLU A 135 -20.58 -13.41 -5.75
C GLU A 135 -19.76 -12.29 -6.39
N VAL A 136 -18.62 -11.98 -5.80
CA VAL A 136 -17.62 -11.10 -6.38
C VAL A 136 -16.26 -11.79 -6.36
N THR A 137 -15.48 -11.57 -7.41
CA THR A 137 -14.11 -12.07 -7.50
C THR A 137 -13.16 -10.93 -7.77
N HIS A 138 -12.19 -10.75 -6.90
CA HIS A 138 -11.08 -9.83 -7.10
C HIS A 138 -9.75 -10.59 -7.16
N THR A 139 -8.81 -10.07 -7.92
CA THR A 139 -7.51 -10.72 -8.11
C THR A 139 -6.38 -9.76 -7.80
N TRP A 140 -5.35 -10.29 -7.19
CA TRP A 140 -4.07 -9.64 -6.96
C TRP A 140 -2.95 -10.68 -7.11
N GLY A 141 -1.73 -10.25 -7.17
CA GLY A 141 -0.63 -11.21 -7.26
C GLY A 141 0.73 -10.63 -6.94
N ILE A 142 1.67 -11.52 -6.70
CA ILE A 142 3.08 -11.21 -6.44
C ILE A 142 3.93 -11.86 -7.53
N LYS A 143 4.94 -11.12 -7.99
CA LYS A 143 5.90 -11.56 -8.98
C LYS A 143 7.31 -11.17 -8.52
N ALA A 144 8.26 -12.09 -8.62
CA ALA A 144 9.68 -11.74 -8.55
C ALA A 144 10.07 -10.93 -9.80
N SER A 145 10.96 -9.97 -9.60
CA SER A 145 11.54 -9.18 -10.71
C SER A 145 12.66 -9.93 -11.35
#